data_f350b5295a7ccd41a41593ebfd4609ab
#
_entry.id   f350b5295a7ccd41a41593ebfd4609ab
#
_cell.length_a   1.000
_cell.length_b   1.000
_cell.length_c   1.000
_cell.angle_alpha   90.00
_cell.angle_beta   90.00
_cell.angle_gamma   90.00
#
_symmetry.space_group_name_H-M   'P 1'
#
loop_
_entity.id
_entity.type
_entity.pdbx_description
1 polymer ?
#
loop_
_entity_poly.entity_id
_entity_poly.type
_entity_poly.pdbx_seq_one_letter_code
_entity_poly.pdbx_strand_id
1 'polypeptide(L)'
;ASTLRECDSVLVPTKWWRDEFISKGISSYFLPHAFNKNVFKFLAPNNQVKPQKITFSGSIGGYNGEHESREKILKFLIEKEIQLELNSPTHGVSQLNDLFQTFGRKVAYILIKVLQIMGLNNDLVRGLPVIGRANRWRKFPRRLVDPLLRPYLKPPIFGMEMYQLLQNSFVTLNSHISEVGNQAGNCRLFEATGVGTCLLTDARSNLSDFFEPDYEVVTYDSPAECFEKINYLKENPSERDKIAERGRKRT
;
A
#
# COMPACT_ATOMS: atom_id res chain seq x y z
N ALA A 1 16.82 14.84 3.69
CA ALA A 1 16.61 16.23 3.25
C ALA A 1 17.85 16.84 2.59
N SER A 2 19.09 16.47 3.01
CA SER A 2 20.32 16.99 2.37
C SER A 2 20.40 16.59 0.89
N THR A 3 20.21 15.33 0.58
CA THR A 3 20.32 14.78 -0.78
C THR A 3 19.35 15.40 -1.79
N LEU A 4 18.13 15.76 -1.36
CA LEU A 4 17.13 16.37 -2.27
C LEU A 4 17.47 17.83 -2.62
N ARG A 5 18.31 18.51 -1.82
CA ARG A 5 18.76 19.87 -2.10
C ARG A 5 19.85 19.95 -3.17
N GLU A 6 20.43 18.81 -3.51
CA GLU A 6 21.43 18.68 -4.59
C GLU A 6 20.77 18.48 -5.96
N CYS A 7 19.44 18.28 -5.99
CA CYS A 7 18.67 18.17 -7.22
C CYS A 7 18.17 19.57 -7.65
N ASP A 8 18.14 19.83 -8.96
CA ASP A 8 17.56 21.07 -9.52
C ASP A 8 16.06 21.16 -9.21
N SER A 9 15.37 20.02 -9.24
CA SER A 9 13.96 19.91 -8.89
C SER A 9 13.55 18.48 -8.54
N VAL A 10 12.40 18.33 -7.87
CA VAL A 10 11.83 17.04 -7.48
C VAL A 10 10.41 16.91 -8.04
N LEU A 11 10.13 15.81 -8.75
CA LEU A 11 8.78 15.47 -9.21
C LEU A 11 8.08 14.61 -8.16
N VAL A 12 6.85 14.96 -7.82
CA VAL A 12 6.08 14.28 -6.76
C VAL A 12 4.66 13.95 -7.20
N PRO A 13 4.11 12.81 -6.75
CA PRO A 13 2.82 12.33 -7.23
C PRO A 13 1.61 12.96 -6.51
N THR A 14 1.81 13.86 -5.56
CA THR A 14 0.73 14.57 -4.86
C THR A 14 1.04 16.06 -4.71
N LYS A 15 -0.02 16.89 -4.74
CA LYS A 15 0.10 18.34 -4.51
C LYS A 15 0.61 18.64 -3.10
N TRP A 16 0.21 17.84 -2.12
CA TRP A 16 0.67 17.97 -0.74
C TRP A 16 2.19 17.81 -0.60
N TRP A 17 2.81 16.80 -1.24
CA TRP A 17 4.26 16.64 -1.23
C TRP A 17 4.97 17.78 -1.95
N ARG A 18 4.41 18.29 -3.05
CA ARG A 18 4.94 19.47 -3.74
C ARG A 18 5.02 20.65 -2.77
N ASP A 19 3.92 20.95 -2.10
CA ASP A 19 3.81 22.12 -1.21
C ASP A 19 4.71 21.97 0.02
N GLU A 20 4.81 20.76 0.57
CA GLU A 20 5.72 20.42 1.67
C GLU A 20 7.19 20.60 1.29
N PHE A 21 7.59 20.23 0.08
CA PHE A 21 8.97 20.42 -0.38
C PHE A 21 9.27 21.89 -0.71
N ILE A 22 8.36 22.60 -1.33
CA ILE A 22 8.48 24.04 -1.57
C ILE A 22 8.63 24.79 -0.25
N SER A 23 7.86 24.46 0.77
CA SER A 23 7.97 25.10 2.10
C SER A 23 9.34 24.87 2.75
N LYS A 24 10.08 23.84 2.36
CA LYS A 24 11.44 23.53 2.82
C LYS A 24 12.53 24.06 1.89
N GLY A 25 12.18 24.90 0.91
CA GLY A 25 13.11 25.51 -0.04
C GLY A 25 13.62 24.51 -1.11
N ILE A 26 12.85 23.45 -1.39
CA ILE A 26 13.17 22.47 -2.45
C ILE A 26 12.24 22.72 -3.62
N SER A 27 12.79 23.01 -4.80
CA SER A 27 12.03 23.14 -6.04
C SER A 27 11.28 21.83 -6.33
N SER A 28 9.95 21.88 -6.43
CA SER A 28 9.14 20.68 -6.59
C SER A 28 7.96 20.92 -7.52
N TYR A 29 7.66 19.90 -8.35
CA TYR A 29 6.55 19.93 -9.29
C TYR A 29 5.64 18.72 -9.07
N PHE A 30 4.33 18.96 -9.21
CA PHE A 30 3.34 17.90 -9.19
C PHE A 30 3.32 17.17 -10.54
N LEU A 31 3.58 15.87 -10.49
CA LEU A 31 3.45 14.96 -11.62
C LEU A 31 2.78 13.67 -11.13
N PRO A 32 1.48 13.49 -11.39
CA PRO A 32 0.79 12.27 -11.01
C PRO A 32 1.32 11.06 -11.78
N HIS A 33 1.14 9.88 -11.20
CA HIS A 33 1.35 8.65 -11.94
C HIS A 33 0.37 8.56 -13.11
N ALA A 34 0.75 7.81 -14.13
CA ALA A 34 -0.08 7.55 -15.29
C ALA A 34 0.05 6.07 -15.71
N PHE A 35 -0.93 5.60 -16.46
CA PHE A 35 -0.90 4.26 -17.05
C PHE A 35 -0.31 4.31 -18.46
N ASN A 36 0.61 3.39 -18.75
CA ASN A 36 1.15 3.25 -20.10
C ASN A 36 0.30 2.29 -20.93
N LYS A 37 -0.54 2.79 -21.80
CA LYS A 37 -1.41 1.98 -22.67
C LYS A 37 -0.68 0.97 -23.58
N ASN A 38 0.63 1.11 -23.80
CA ASN A 38 1.40 0.11 -24.53
C ASN A 38 1.46 -1.24 -23.82
N VAL A 39 1.16 -1.30 -22.51
CA VAL A 39 1.00 -2.53 -21.74
C VAL A 39 0.03 -3.49 -22.43
N PHE A 40 -1.05 -3.00 -23.05
CA PHE A 40 -2.03 -3.83 -23.76
C PHE A 40 -1.46 -4.63 -24.94
N LYS A 41 -0.35 -4.23 -25.52
CA LYS A 41 0.32 -4.97 -26.61
C LYS A 41 0.88 -6.32 -26.14
N PHE A 42 1.07 -6.47 -24.84
CA PHE A 42 1.73 -7.62 -24.22
C PHE A 42 0.81 -8.40 -23.27
N LEU A 43 -0.39 -7.89 -23.00
CA LEU A 43 -1.37 -8.60 -22.18
C LEU A 43 -2.10 -9.64 -23.03
N ALA A 44 -2.33 -10.81 -22.45
CA ALA A 44 -3.23 -11.78 -23.03
C ALA A 44 -4.67 -11.24 -23.07
N PRO A 45 -5.46 -11.59 -24.10
CA PRO A 45 -6.86 -11.19 -24.16
C PRO A 45 -7.62 -11.60 -22.90
N ASN A 46 -8.47 -10.71 -22.39
CA ASN A 46 -9.30 -10.97 -21.21
C ASN A 46 -10.54 -11.81 -21.61
N ASN A 47 -10.34 -13.08 -21.99
CA ASN A 47 -11.40 -13.97 -22.46
C ASN A 47 -11.92 -14.92 -21.36
N GLN A 48 -11.44 -14.80 -20.12
CA GLN A 48 -11.79 -15.73 -19.04
C GLN A 48 -12.83 -15.14 -18.09
N VAL A 49 -13.73 -16.00 -17.63
CA VAL A 49 -14.58 -15.71 -16.47
C VAL A 49 -13.66 -15.36 -15.30
N LYS A 50 -13.73 -14.10 -14.84
CA LYS A 50 -12.89 -13.63 -13.74
C LYS A 50 -13.20 -14.44 -12.48
N PRO A 51 -12.20 -15.07 -11.84
CA PRO A 51 -12.40 -15.72 -10.55
C PRO A 51 -12.87 -14.67 -9.53
N GLN A 52 -13.80 -15.03 -8.64
CA GLN A 52 -14.35 -14.09 -7.64
C GLN A 52 -13.34 -13.80 -6.50
N LYS A 53 -12.07 -13.62 -6.84
CA LYS A 53 -11.00 -13.31 -5.88
C LYS A 53 -10.73 -11.81 -5.84
N ILE A 54 -10.60 -11.30 -4.63
CA ILE A 54 -10.12 -9.94 -4.39
C ILE A 54 -8.60 -9.98 -4.38
N THR A 55 -7.99 -9.21 -5.25
CA THR A 55 -6.53 -9.18 -5.39
C THR A 55 -5.95 -7.98 -4.64
N PHE A 56 -4.93 -8.21 -3.86
CA PHE A 56 -4.06 -7.18 -3.30
C PHE A 56 -2.62 -7.46 -3.69
N SER A 57 -1.93 -6.48 -4.26
CA SER A 57 -0.51 -6.57 -4.58
C SER A 57 0.23 -5.36 -4.01
N GLY A 58 1.10 -5.62 -3.04
CA GLY A 58 1.86 -4.57 -2.35
C GLY A 58 2.48 -5.05 -1.04
N SER A 59 3.20 -4.16 -0.38
CA SER A 59 3.81 -4.48 0.91
C SER A 59 2.74 -4.68 1.98
N ILE A 60 2.84 -5.80 2.69
CA ILE A 60 2.02 -6.15 3.86
C ILE A 60 2.98 -6.35 5.02
N GLY A 61 2.62 -5.82 6.17
CA GLY A 61 3.47 -5.94 7.35
C GLY A 61 4.46 -4.80 7.50
N GLY A 62 5.24 -4.87 8.57
CA GLY A 62 6.24 -3.88 8.94
C GLY A 62 6.49 -3.88 10.43
N TYR A 63 7.77 -3.92 10.84
CA TYR A 63 8.14 -4.02 12.25
C TYR A 63 7.67 -2.82 13.09
N ASN A 64 7.49 -1.66 12.49
CA ASN A 64 7.06 -0.43 13.17
C ASN A 64 5.60 -0.08 12.85
N GLY A 65 4.85 -1.00 12.22
CA GLY A 65 3.44 -0.82 11.86
C GLY A 65 3.21 0.09 10.65
N GLU A 66 4.15 0.14 9.72
CA GLU A 66 4.07 0.96 8.50
C GLU A 66 2.80 0.63 7.67
N HIS A 67 2.37 -0.62 7.70
CA HIS A 67 1.20 -1.09 6.95
C HIS A 67 0.06 -1.58 7.84
N GLU A 68 -0.07 -1.05 9.06
CA GLU A 68 -1.05 -1.50 10.04
C GLU A 68 -2.51 -1.39 9.55
N SER A 69 -2.85 -0.33 8.85
CA SER A 69 -4.19 -0.15 8.27
C SER A 69 -4.52 -1.23 7.24
N ARG A 70 -3.57 -1.57 6.37
CA ARG A 70 -3.71 -2.66 5.39
C ARG A 70 -3.94 -4.00 6.08
N GLU A 71 -3.14 -4.32 7.10
CA GLU A 71 -3.28 -5.56 7.84
C GLU A 71 -4.63 -5.67 8.52
N LYS A 72 -5.14 -4.58 9.12
CA LYS A 72 -6.47 -4.56 9.74
C LYS A 72 -7.57 -4.92 8.74
N ILE A 73 -7.54 -4.31 7.55
CA ILE A 73 -8.53 -4.58 6.50
C ILE A 73 -8.42 -6.02 6.03
N LEU A 74 -7.21 -6.49 5.68
CA LEU A 74 -6.99 -7.84 5.16
C LEU A 74 -7.38 -8.92 6.18
N LYS A 75 -7.07 -8.73 7.46
CA LYS A 75 -7.49 -9.63 8.53
C LYS A 75 -9.00 -9.69 8.67
N PHE A 76 -9.65 -8.55 8.70
CA PHE A 76 -11.11 -8.47 8.77
C PHE A 76 -11.78 -9.19 7.60
N LEU A 77 -11.27 -9.02 6.38
CA LEU A 77 -11.78 -9.71 5.21
C LEU A 77 -11.57 -11.23 5.27
N ILE A 78 -10.43 -11.69 5.81
CA ILE A 78 -10.17 -13.12 6.04
C ILE A 78 -11.15 -13.69 7.09
N GLU A 79 -11.39 -12.99 8.19
CA GLU A 79 -12.36 -13.37 9.21
C GLU A 79 -13.79 -13.43 8.68
N LYS A 80 -14.08 -12.68 7.61
CA LYS A 80 -15.34 -12.71 6.85
C LYS A 80 -15.33 -13.68 5.66
N GLU A 81 -14.35 -14.57 5.59
CA GLU A 81 -14.23 -15.63 4.58
C GLU A 81 -14.17 -15.10 3.13
N ILE A 82 -13.74 -13.85 2.93
CA ILE A 82 -13.51 -13.30 1.60
C ILE A 82 -12.28 -13.99 0.97
N GLN A 83 -12.45 -14.48 -0.25
CA GLN A 83 -11.35 -15.07 -1.01
C GLN A 83 -10.36 -13.99 -1.46
N LEU A 84 -9.18 -13.99 -0.83
CA LEU A 84 -8.12 -13.03 -1.11
C LEU A 84 -6.97 -13.69 -1.87
N GLU A 85 -6.36 -12.91 -2.76
CA GLU A 85 -5.07 -13.21 -3.36
C GLU A 85 -4.08 -12.10 -3.00
N LEU A 86 -3.14 -12.41 -2.10
CA LEU A 86 -2.24 -11.44 -1.48
C LEU A 86 -0.81 -11.61 -1.98
N ASN A 87 -0.37 -10.78 -2.94
CA ASN A 87 1.00 -10.80 -3.43
C ASN A 87 1.84 -9.77 -2.67
N SER A 88 2.85 -10.23 -1.92
CA SER A 88 3.65 -9.34 -1.07
C SER A 88 5.13 -9.74 -0.99
N PRO A 89 6.05 -8.75 -0.95
CA PRO A 89 7.47 -9.00 -0.71
C PRO A 89 7.78 -9.69 0.63
N THR A 90 6.84 -9.72 1.56
CA THR A 90 6.99 -10.40 2.85
C THR A 90 6.68 -11.90 2.79
N HIS A 91 6.23 -12.40 1.62
CA HIS A 91 6.11 -13.84 1.38
C HIS A 91 7.46 -14.55 1.59
N GLY A 92 7.43 -15.75 2.15
CA GLY A 92 8.64 -16.58 2.35
C GLY A 92 9.52 -16.18 3.53
N VAL A 93 9.20 -15.08 4.23
CA VAL A 93 9.91 -14.75 5.47
C VAL A 93 9.61 -15.79 6.53
N SER A 94 10.64 -16.54 6.94
CA SER A 94 10.52 -17.59 7.96
C SER A 94 9.94 -17.06 9.27
N GLN A 95 9.01 -17.80 9.86
CA GLN A 95 8.37 -17.43 11.12
C GLN A 95 9.40 -17.33 12.27
N LEU A 96 10.39 -18.22 12.29
CA LEU A 96 11.46 -18.19 13.29
C LEU A 96 12.35 -16.96 13.11
N ASN A 97 12.75 -16.65 11.86
CA ASN A 97 13.52 -15.45 11.58
C ASN A 97 12.78 -14.18 11.97
N ASP A 98 11.49 -14.09 11.66
CA ASP A 98 10.63 -12.97 12.07
C ASP A 98 10.55 -12.83 13.61
N LEU A 99 10.46 -13.94 14.34
CA LEU A 99 10.48 -13.94 15.79
C LEU A 99 11.80 -13.40 16.35
N PHE A 100 12.93 -13.92 15.87
CA PHE A 100 14.27 -13.47 16.29
C PHE A 100 14.50 -12.00 15.97
N GLN A 101 14.17 -11.56 14.78
CA GLN A 101 14.27 -10.16 14.37
C GLN A 101 13.37 -9.26 15.23
N THR A 102 12.15 -9.68 15.49
CA THR A 102 11.22 -8.94 16.37
C THR A 102 11.75 -8.83 17.78
N PHE A 103 12.26 -9.93 18.34
CA PHE A 103 12.85 -9.94 19.69
C PHE A 103 14.03 -8.98 19.79
N GLY A 104 15.01 -9.08 18.87
CA GLY A 104 16.16 -8.19 18.84
C GLY A 104 15.78 -6.71 18.71
N ARG A 105 14.75 -6.39 17.88
CA ARG A 105 14.23 -5.03 17.76
C ARG A 105 13.56 -4.53 19.05
N LYS A 106 12.80 -5.39 19.75
CA LYS A 106 12.18 -5.03 21.03
C LYS A 106 13.22 -4.73 22.09
N VAL A 107 14.25 -5.55 22.19
CA VAL A 107 15.38 -5.33 23.12
C VAL A 107 16.08 -4.00 22.80
N ALA A 108 16.42 -3.76 21.52
CA ALA A 108 17.03 -2.51 21.09
C ALA A 108 16.15 -1.29 21.40
N TYR A 109 14.84 -1.37 21.19
CA TYR A 109 13.90 -0.30 21.51
C TYR A 109 13.88 0.02 23.00
N ILE A 110 13.79 -1.03 23.87
CA ILE A 110 13.77 -0.85 25.33
C ILE A 110 15.10 -0.23 25.79
N LEU A 111 16.23 -0.74 25.30
CA LEU A 111 17.55 -0.21 25.64
C LEU A 111 17.69 1.27 25.32
N ILE A 112 17.24 1.68 24.12
CA ILE A 112 17.27 3.09 23.73
C ILE A 112 16.38 3.94 24.64
N LYS A 113 15.19 3.46 24.99
CA LYS A 113 14.29 4.21 25.89
C LYS A 113 14.91 4.38 27.27
N VAL A 114 15.58 3.36 27.79
CA VAL A 114 16.32 3.43 29.06
C VAL A 114 17.45 4.46 28.97
N LEU A 115 18.27 4.40 27.91
CA LEU A 115 19.39 5.35 27.71
C LEU A 115 18.89 6.80 27.59
N GLN A 116 17.75 7.01 26.92
CA GLN A 116 17.10 8.33 26.82
C GLN A 116 16.64 8.86 28.20
N ILE A 117 16.04 7.99 29.02
CA ILE A 117 15.62 8.34 30.40
C ILE A 117 16.80 8.70 31.28
N MET A 118 17.95 7.99 31.11
CA MET A 118 19.18 8.25 31.85
C MET A 118 19.94 9.51 31.38
N GLY A 119 19.40 10.24 30.39
CA GLY A 119 20.04 11.47 29.89
C GLY A 119 21.32 11.22 29.07
N LEU A 120 21.60 9.97 28.69
CA LEU A 120 22.75 9.64 27.87
C LEU A 120 22.54 10.11 26.43
N ASN A 121 23.48 10.91 25.96
CA ASN A 121 23.37 11.71 24.75
C ASN A 121 23.14 10.85 23.50
N ASN A 122 22.18 11.27 22.66
CA ASN A 122 21.79 10.64 21.41
C ASN A 122 22.95 10.40 20.41
N ASP A 123 24.05 11.12 20.50
CA ASP A 123 25.14 11.05 19.52
C ASP A 123 26.03 9.79 19.69
N LEU A 124 26.24 9.34 20.91
CA LEU A 124 26.91 8.06 21.19
C LEU A 124 26.07 6.87 20.73
N VAL A 125 24.75 6.98 20.89
CA VAL A 125 23.79 5.92 20.49
C VAL A 125 23.62 5.89 18.97
N ARG A 126 23.70 7.03 18.27
CA ARG A 126 23.60 7.13 16.80
C ARG A 126 24.74 6.43 16.06
N GLY A 127 25.93 6.34 16.67
CA GLY A 127 27.09 5.66 16.10
C GLY A 127 26.99 4.12 16.07
N LEU A 128 26.03 3.53 16.81
CA LEU A 128 25.88 2.07 16.86
C LEU A 128 24.97 1.58 15.73
N PRO A 129 25.43 0.69 14.82
CA PRO A 129 24.74 0.37 13.56
C PRO A 129 23.31 -0.13 13.70
N VAL A 130 23.00 -0.90 14.75
CA VAL A 130 21.66 -1.46 15.00
C VAL A 130 20.85 -0.53 15.91
N ILE A 131 21.46 -0.03 16.97
CA ILE A 131 20.83 0.79 18.00
C ILE A 131 20.51 2.18 17.46
N GLY A 132 21.39 2.77 16.63
CA GLY A 132 21.16 4.08 16.02
C GLY A 132 19.92 4.13 15.10
N ARG A 133 19.58 3.02 14.45
CA ARG A 133 18.33 2.91 13.66
C ARG A 133 17.09 2.89 14.56
N ALA A 134 17.19 2.20 15.71
CA ALA A 134 16.06 2.06 16.64
C ALA A 134 15.66 3.40 17.30
N ASN A 135 16.57 4.37 17.35
CA ASN A 135 16.28 5.74 17.83
C ASN A 135 15.20 6.46 16.98
N ARG A 136 14.99 6.02 15.75
CA ARG A 136 13.95 6.57 14.84
C ARG A 136 12.59 5.90 15.00
N TRP A 137 12.50 4.79 15.76
CA TRP A 137 11.25 4.07 15.90
C TRP A 137 10.30 4.78 16.86
N ARG A 138 9.17 5.20 16.33
CA ARG A 138 8.12 5.90 17.11
C ARG A 138 7.21 4.93 17.88
N LYS A 139 7.05 3.70 17.34
CA LYS A 139 6.18 2.66 17.92
C LYS A 139 7.03 1.48 18.41
N PHE A 140 6.48 0.76 19.40
CA PHE A 140 7.08 -0.49 19.87
C PHE A 140 7.10 -1.54 18.73
N PRO A 141 8.25 -2.21 18.48
CA PRO A 141 8.37 -3.15 17.38
C PRO A 141 7.44 -4.35 17.52
N ARG A 142 6.81 -4.74 16.41
CA ARG A 142 5.91 -5.87 16.29
C ARG A 142 6.45 -6.89 15.27
N ARG A 143 5.78 -8.00 15.06
CA ARG A 143 6.12 -8.96 14.01
C ARG A 143 6.04 -8.29 12.64
N LEU A 144 6.92 -8.72 11.74
CA LEU A 144 6.92 -8.23 10.36
C LEU A 144 5.58 -8.49 9.69
N VAL A 145 5.05 -9.70 9.86
CA VAL A 145 3.75 -10.13 9.30
C VAL A 145 2.91 -10.74 10.39
N ASP A 146 1.64 -10.35 10.44
CA ASP A 146 0.66 -10.98 11.33
C ASP A 146 0.52 -12.48 10.97
N PRO A 147 0.56 -13.40 11.96
CA PRO A 147 0.44 -14.84 11.72
C PRO A 147 -0.81 -15.25 10.91
N LEU A 148 -1.93 -14.54 11.10
CA LEU A 148 -3.18 -14.82 10.38
C LEU A 148 -3.06 -14.58 8.87
N LEU A 149 -2.24 -13.61 8.45
CA LEU A 149 -2.05 -13.29 7.03
C LEU A 149 -1.09 -14.24 6.31
N ARG A 150 -0.17 -14.89 7.03
CA ARG A 150 0.90 -15.71 6.45
C ARG A 150 0.41 -16.79 5.48
N PRO A 151 -0.65 -17.57 5.77
CA PRO A 151 -1.12 -18.63 4.86
C PRO A 151 -1.64 -18.09 3.52
N TYR A 152 -2.04 -16.81 3.47
CA TYR A 152 -2.63 -16.19 2.30
C TYR A 152 -1.62 -15.46 1.43
N LEU A 153 -0.38 -15.26 1.92
CA LEU A 153 0.66 -14.58 1.17
C LEU A 153 1.17 -15.43 0.01
N LYS A 154 1.32 -14.77 -1.13
CA LYS A 154 1.96 -15.28 -2.34
C LYS A 154 3.23 -14.48 -2.65
N PRO A 155 4.13 -15.00 -3.49
CA PRO A 155 5.28 -14.28 -3.98
C PRO A 155 4.89 -12.91 -4.56
N PRO A 156 5.77 -11.89 -4.43
CA PRO A 156 5.54 -10.62 -5.09
C PRO A 156 5.57 -10.80 -6.61
N ILE A 157 4.70 -10.07 -7.29
CA ILE A 157 4.57 -10.09 -8.75
C ILE A 157 4.85 -8.68 -9.27
N PHE A 158 5.61 -8.58 -10.36
CA PHE A 158 6.02 -7.33 -10.97
C PHE A 158 5.83 -7.34 -12.49
N GLY A 159 5.96 -6.17 -13.11
CA GLY A 159 5.95 -6.02 -14.56
C GLY A 159 4.66 -6.54 -15.21
N MET A 160 4.80 -7.26 -16.31
CA MET A 160 3.65 -7.71 -17.10
C MET A 160 2.77 -8.73 -16.37
N GLU A 161 3.37 -9.60 -15.56
CA GLU A 161 2.62 -10.57 -14.75
C GLU A 161 1.67 -9.87 -13.75
N MET A 162 2.12 -8.76 -13.16
CA MET A 162 1.29 -7.95 -12.28
C MET A 162 0.10 -7.33 -13.04
N TYR A 163 0.34 -6.75 -14.21
CA TYR A 163 -0.74 -6.21 -15.03
C TYR A 163 -1.74 -7.28 -15.45
N GLN A 164 -1.25 -8.48 -15.81
CA GLN A 164 -2.12 -9.61 -16.14
C GLN A 164 -2.94 -10.08 -14.93
N LEU A 165 -2.33 -10.13 -13.74
CA LEU A 165 -3.03 -10.43 -12.50
C LEU A 165 -4.15 -9.42 -12.23
N LEU A 166 -3.84 -8.12 -12.33
CA LEU A 166 -4.81 -7.05 -12.14
C LEU A 166 -5.96 -7.14 -13.14
N GLN A 167 -5.66 -7.32 -14.44
CA GLN A 167 -6.66 -7.44 -15.49
C GLN A 167 -7.63 -8.61 -15.25
N ASN A 168 -7.12 -9.72 -14.73
CA ASN A 168 -7.89 -10.94 -14.45
C ASN A 168 -8.58 -10.91 -13.07
N SER A 169 -8.37 -9.88 -12.26
CA SER A 169 -8.96 -9.77 -10.92
C SER A 169 -10.44 -9.41 -11.00
N PHE A 170 -11.22 -9.97 -10.07
CA PHE A 170 -12.61 -9.58 -9.88
C PHE A 170 -12.73 -8.13 -9.42
N VAL A 171 -11.98 -7.80 -8.36
CA VAL A 171 -11.79 -6.46 -7.79
C VAL A 171 -10.35 -6.37 -7.30
N THR A 172 -9.70 -5.27 -7.54
CA THR A 172 -8.40 -4.96 -6.94
C THR A 172 -8.59 -4.11 -5.69
N LEU A 173 -8.13 -4.62 -4.55
CA LEU A 173 -8.08 -3.85 -3.30
C LEU A 173 -6.81 -3.01 -3.25
N ASN A 174 -6.96 -1.75 -2.97
CA ASN A 174 -5.87 -0.81 -2.69
C ASN A 174 -6.00 -0.22 -1.29
N SER A 175 -4.88 0.08 -0.66
CA SER A 175 -4.82 0.81 0.59
C SER A 175 -3.53 1.61 0.63
N HIS A 176 -3.62 2.89 0.93
CA HIS A 176 -2.48 3.77 1.06
C HIS A 176 -1.75 3.55 2.39
N ILE A 177 -0.48 3.94 2.44
CA ILE A 177 0.30 3.91 3.68
C ILE A 177 -0.01 5.14 4.54
N SER A 178 0.13 5.00 5.85
CA SER A 178 -0.19 6.08 6.80
C SER A 178 0.81 7.24 6.74
N GLU A 179 2.03 6.99 6.27
CA GLU A 179 3.12 7.97 6.22
C GLU A 179 2.92 9.10 5.22
N VAL A 180 2.05 8.91 4.22
CA VAL A 180 1.68 9.96 3.24
C VAL A 180 0.52 10.83 3.71
N GLY A 181 0.16 10.75 4.98
CA GLY A 181 -1.01 11.44 5.50
C GLY A 181 -2.30 10.93 4.89
N ASN A 182 -3.28 11.83 4.71
CA ASN A 182 -4.57 11.49 4.09
C ASN A 182 -4.56 11.76 2.57
N GLN A 183 -3.49 11.34 1.88
CA GLN A 183 -3.31 11.58 0.44
C GLN A 183 -3.29 10.31 -0.38
N ALA A 184 -4.02 10.30 -1.49
CA ALA A 184 -3.92 9.31 -2.55
C ALA A 184 -2.78 9.69 -3.53
N GLY A 185 -2.22 8.72 -4.23
CA GLY A 185 -1.18 8.98 -5.24
C GLY A 185 -0.22 7.82 -5.47
N ASN A 186 -0.61 6.59 -5.09
CA ASN A 186 0.21 5.41 -5.40
C ASN A 186 -0.05 4.90 -6.83
N CYS A 187 0.92 4.19 -7.39
CA CYS A 187 0.84 3.64 -8.75
C CYS A 187 -0.37 2.73 -8.96
N ARG A 188 -0.80 2.00 -7.91
CA ARG A 188 -1.89 1.02 -8.00
C ARG A 188 -3.22 1.64 -8.43
N LEU A 189 -3.47 2.91 -8.10
CA LEU A 189 -4.64 3.63 -8.58
C LEU A 189 -4.73 3.57 -10.11
N PHE A 190 -3.63 3.86 -10.79
CA PHE A 190 -3.57 3.97 -12.25
C PHE A 190 -3.33 2.61 -12.93
N GLU A 191 -2.60 1.72 -12.29
CA GLU A 191 -2.32 0.39 -12.84
C GLU A 191 -3.58 -0.47 -12.91
N ALA A 192 -4.37 -0.51 -11.84
CA ALA A 192 -5.59 -1.32 -11.78
C ALA A 192 -6.70 -0.74 -12.67
N THR A 193 -6.97 0.56 -12.59
CA THR A 193 -7.96 1.21 -13.44
C THR A 193 -7.54 1.17 -14.91
N GLY A 194 -6.25 1.40 -15.20
CA GLY A 194 -5.72 1.38 -16.55
C GLY A 194 -5.91 0.04 -17.27
N VAL A 195 -5.74 -1.12 -16.58
CA VAL A 195 -6.04 -2.43 -17.17
C VAL A 195 -7.53 -2.79 -17.18
N GLY A 196 -8.40 -1.91 -16.66
CA GLY A 196 -9.85 -2.08 -16.65
C GLY A 196 -10.38 -2.98 -15.55
N THR A 197 -9.72 -2.99 -14.37
CA THR A 197 -10.23 -3.68 -13.19
C THR A 197 -10.96 -2.70 -12.28
N CYS A 198 -12.08 -3.14 -11.70
CA CYS A 198 -12.75 -2.37 -10.66
C CYS A 198 -11.82 -2.21 -9.46
N LEU A 199 -11.50 -0.97 -9.12
CA LEU A 199 -10.63 -0.63 -8.00
C LEU A 199 -11.46 -0.30 -6.77
N LEU A 200 -11.18 -0.98 -5.66
CA LEU A 200 -11.69 -0.67 -4.33
C LEU A 200 -10.54 -0.09 -3.50
N THR A 201 -10.62 1.19 -3.13
CA THR A 201 -9.54 1.92 -2.47
C THR A 201 -10.00 2.65 -1.22
N ASP A 202 -9.10 2.83 -0.26
CA ASP A 202 -9.38 3.66 0.91
C ASP A 202 -9.63 5.12 0.50
N ALA A 203 -10.64 5.75 1.11
CA ALA A 203 -10.97 7.15 0.88
C ALA A 203 -9.83 8.06 1.32
N ARG A 204 -9.49 9.02 0.45
CA ARG A 204 -8.42 9.99 0.67
C ARG A 204 -8.87 11.38 0.23
N SER A 205 -8.42 12.41 0.94
CA SER A 205 -8.90 13.77 0.76
C SER A 205 -8.71 14.36 -0.65
N ASN A 206 -7.71 13.88 -1.38
CA ASN A 206 -7.40 14.31 -2.75
C ASN A 206 -7.77 13.27 -3.82
N LEU A 207 -8.53 12.23 -3.49
CA LEU A 207 -8.84 11.17 -4.46
C LEU A 207 -9.60 11.74 -5.67
N SER A 208 -10.44 12.75 -5.45
CA SER A 208 -11.18 13.47 -6.51
C SER A 208 -10.28 14.25 -7.48
N ASP A 209 -9.01 14.48 -7.16
CA ASP A 209 -8.05 15.02 -8.14
C ASP A 209 -7.78 14.03 -9.27
N PHE A 210 -7.97 12.73 -9.02
CA PHE A 210 -7.65 11.63 -9.93
C PHE A 210 -8.90 10.94 -10.47
N PHE A 211 -9.79 10.51 -9.58
CA PHE A 211 -10.99 9.73 -9.89
C PHE A 211 -12.19 10.24 -9.11
N GLU A 212 -13.37 10.15 -9.72
CA GLU A 212 -14.63 10.41 -9.04
C GLU A 212 -14.99 9.23 -8.12
N PRO A 213 -15.01 9.43 -6.78
CA PRO A 213 -15.34 8.38 -5.82
C PRO A 213 -16.73 7.78 -6.07
N ASP A 214 -16.85 6.47 -5.91
CA ASP A 214 -18.04 5.64 -6.10
C ASP A 214 -18.68 5.72 -7.50
N TYR A 215 -17.98 6.36 -8.46
CA TYR A 215 -18.37 6.43 -9.87
C TYR A 215 -17.30 5.86 -10.80
N GLU A 216 -16.02 6.23 -10.63
CA GLU A 216 -14.85 5.75 -11.41
C GLU A 216 -14.01 4.73 -10.65
N VAL A 217 -14.07 4.79 -9.32
CA VAL A 217 -13.47 3.85 -8.37
C VAL A 217 -14.39 3.68 -7.17
N VAL A 218 -14.35 2.55 -6.49
CA VAL A 218 -15.13 2.33 -5.27
C VAL A 218 -14.30 2.70 -4.05
N THR A 219 -14.90 3.39 -3.08
CA THR A 219 -14.20 3.85 -1.88
C THR A 219 -14.68 3.16 -0.61
N TYR A 220 -13.80 3.12 0.41
CA TYR A 220 -14.14 2.68 1.76
C TYR A 220 -13.35 3.46 2.82
N ASP A 221 -13.96 3.68 3.98
CA ASP A 221 -13.35 4.32 5.14
C ASP A 221 -13.04 3.34 6.28
N SER A 222 -13.65 2.17 6.26
CA SER A 222 -13.50 1.16 7.31
C SER A 222 -13.42 -0.27 6.74
N PRO A 223 -12.87 -1.24 7.52
CA PRO A 223 -12.90 -2.65 7.14
C PRO A 223 -14.31 -3.20 6.93
N ALA A 224 -15.29 -2.75 7.72
CA ALA A 224 -16.68 -3.16 7.59
C ALA A 224 -17.28 -2.67 6.27
N GLU A 225 -17.11 -1.39 5.95
CA GLU A 225 -17.56 -0.82 4.67
C GLU A 225 -16.86 -1.47 3.47
N CYS A 226 -15.54 -1.75 3.58
CA CYS A 226 -14.82 -2.49 2.55
C CYS A 226 -15.49 -3.85 2.25
N PHE A 227 -15.88 -4.58 3.29
CA PHE A 227 -16.59 -5.85 3.17
C PHE A 227 -17.98 -5.68 2.52
N GLU A 228 -18.76 -4.69 2.93
CA GLU A 228 -20.07 -4.38 2.35
C GLU A 228 -19.96 -4.03 0.87
N LYS A 229 -19.00 -3.17 0.49
CA LYS A 229 -18.73 -2.82 -0.90
C LYS A 229 -18.33 -4.03 -1.75
N ILE A 230 -17.51 -4.95 -1.19
CA ILE A 230 -17.15 -6.20 -1.88
C ILE A 230 -18.39 -7.05 -2.17
N ASN A 231 -19.28 -7.23 -1.19
CA ASN A 231 -20.50 -8.01 -1.39
C ASN A 231 -21.44 -7.33 -2.38
N TYR A 232 -21.62 -6.02 -2.29
CA TYR A 232 -22.37 -5.26 -3.26
C TYR A 232 -21.87 -5.49 -4.71
N LEU A 233 -20.53 -5.43 -4.92
CA LEU A 233 -19.92 -5.65 -6.24
C LEU A 233 -20.06 -7.10 -6.74
N LYS A 234 -20.16 -8.08 -5.82
CA LYS A 234 -20.45 -9.48 -6.17
C LYS A 234 -21.89 -9.67 -6.64
N GLU A 235 -22.83 -9.02 -5.98
CA GLU A 235 -24.25 -9.08 -6.28
C GLU A 235 -24.63 -8.23 -7.50
N ASN A 236 -23.82 -7.21 -7.82
CA ASN A 236 -24.08 -6.25 -8.90
C ASN A 236 -22.93 -6.23 -9.95
N PRO A 237 -22.69 -7.32 -10.69
CA PRO A 237 -21.57 -7.42 -11.63
C PRO A 237 -21.64 -6.38 -12.77
N SER A 238 -22.83 -6.02 -13.22
CA SER A 238 -23.01 -4.98 -14.24
C SER A 238 -22.54 -3.60 -13.76
N GLU A 239 -22.81 -3.24 -12.51
CA GLU A 239 -22.35 -1.96 -11.95
C GLU A 239 -20.86 -1.96 -11.71
N ARG A 240 -20.31 -3.07 -11.19
CA ARG A 240 -18.85 -3.27 -11.08
C ARG A 240 -18.15 -3.02 -12.42
N ASP A 241 -18.67 -3.59 -13.51
CA ASP A 241 -18.05 -3.50 -14.82
C ASP A 241 -18.18 -2.07 -15.41
N LYS A 242 -19.29 -1.37 -15.13
CA LYS A 242 -19.44 0.06 -15.49
C LYS A 242 -18.45 0.95 -14.74
N ILE A 243 -18.26 0.73 -13.43
CA ILE A 243 -17.27 1.47 -12.63
C ILE A 243 -15.87 1.22 -13.19
N ALA A 244 -15.51 -0.03 -13.45
CA ALA A 244 -14.23 -0.40 -14.04
C ALA A 244 -13.96 0.28 -15.38
N GLU A 245 -14.98 0.34 -16.26
CA GLU A 245 -14.87 0.99 -17.57
C GLU A 245 -14.72 2.51 -17.45
N ARG A 246 -15.46 3.16 -16.52
CA ARG A 246 -15.32 4.60 -16.25
C ARG A 246 -13.93 4.92 -15.72
N GLY A 247 -13.43 4.14 -14.72
CA GLY A 247 -12.09 4.28 -14.19
C GLY A 247 -11.00 4.09 -15.26
N ARG A 248 -11.20 3.14 -16.17
CA ARG A 248 -10.29 2.92 -17.30
C ARG A 248 -10.29 4.10 -18.28
N LYS A 249 -11.44 4.69 -18.58
CA LYS A 249 -11.54 5.86 -19.46
C LYS A 249 -10.89 7.10 -18.84
N ARG A 250 -10.99 7.23 -17.52
CA ARG A 250 -10.39 8.33 -16.77
C ARG A 250 -8.85 8.24 -16.75
N THR A 251 -8.29 7.04 -16.69
CA THR A 251 -6.85 6.77 -16.64
C THR A 251 -6.18 6.95 -17.98
#